data_49736d816f2fc028724c18ab05cbb586
#
_entry.id   49736d816f2fc028724c18ab05cbb586
#
_cell.length_a   1.000
_cell.length_b   1.000
_cell.length_c   1.000
_cell.angle_alpha   90.00
_cell.angle_beta   90.00
_cell.angle_gamma   90.00
#
_symmetry.space_group_name_H-M   'P 1'
#
loop_
_entity.id
_entity.type
_entity.pdbx_description
1 polymer ?
#
loop_
_entity_poly.entity_id
_entity_poly.type
_entity_poly.pdbx_seq_one_letter_code
_entity_poly.pdbx_strand_id
1 'polypeptide(L)'
;IRTIYVFSHDSVALGEDGPTHQPIEHLTTLRSTPNMHTWRPASLIETAVAWKKALTNKDGPTSIILSRQNLNNFPIENISEVERGGYFIKYSPDSTINLIATGSEVDTVLDAAKILEESGTKTNIVSVPCLEELEKDQPLYQKIFSQNTTNIVVECSHPNSWYKHTDKVIGIDTFGESGKGNDLMEHFGFTPNKVAKKISQLL
;
A
#
# COMPACT_ATOMS: atom_id res chain seq x y z
N ILE A 1 -5.26 -1.00 -25.66
CA ILE A 1 -4.92 -2.44 -25.77
C ILE A 1 -5.04 -3.05 -24.38
N ARG A 2 -5.75 -4.16 -24.29
CA ARG A 2 -5.87 -4.97 -23.07
C ARG A 2 -4.61 -5.80 -22.90
N THR A 3 -3.75 -5.37 -22.00
CA THR A 3 -2.52 -6.12 -21.64
C THR A 3 -2.48 -6.28 -20.13
N ILE A 4 -2.09 -7.46 -19.68
CA ILE A 4 -1.83 -7.71 -18.27
C ILE A 4 -0.33 -7.78 -18.09
N TYR A 5 0.21 -6.86 -17.30
CA TYR A 5 1.62 -6.85 -16.87
C TYR A 5 1.70 -7.46 -15.49
N VAL A 6 2.60 -8.41 -15.28
CA VAL A 6 2.87 -8.98 -13.98
C VAL A 6 4.32 -8.69 -13.63
N PHE A 7 4.51 -7.87 -12.60
CA PHE A 7 5.82 -7.51 -12.09
C PHE A 7 5.98 -8.10 -10.70
N SER A 8 7.08 -8.76 -10.44
CA SER A 8 7.49 -9.20 -9.11
C SER A 8 8.62 -8.31 -8.59
N HIS A 9 8.97 -8.46 -7.29
CA HIS A 9 10.07 -7.71 -6.70
C HIS A 9 9.78 -6.21 -6.57
N ASP A 10 8.71 -5.90 -5.87
CA ASP A 10 8.00 -4.61 -5.84
C ASP A 10 8.65 -3.49 -5.01
N SER A 11 9.76 -3.76 -4.30
CA SER A 11 10.31 -2.80 -3.34
C SER A 11 11.80 -3.04 -3.04
N VAL A 12 12.37 -2.25 -2.13
CA VAL A 12 13.75 -2.44 -1.63
C VAL A 12 13.94 -3.79 -0.91
N ALA A 13 12.86 -4.46 -0.52
CA ALA A 13 12.91 -5.82 0.02
C ALA A 13 13.40 -6.87 -0.99
N LEU A 14 13.56 -6.52 -2.26
CA LEU A 14 14.29 -7.29 -3.26
C LEU A 14 15.69 -7.67 -2.75
N GLY A 15 16.40 -6.75 -2.12
CA GLY A 15 17.64 -7.05 -1.43
C GLY A 15 18.91 -6.83 -2.29
N GLU A 16 19.77 -7.85 -2.32
CA GLU A 16 21.17 -7.75 -2.78
C GLU A 16 21.36 -7.36 -4.23
N ASP A 17 20.37 -7.53 -5.10
CA ASP A 17 20.43 -7.07 -6.49
C ASP A 17 20.57 -5.55 -6.59
N GLY A 18 20.22 -4.84 -5.53
CA GLY A 18 20.55 -3.45 -5.31
C GLY A 18 19.71 -2.44 -6.08
N PRO A 19 20.14 -1.17 -6.09
CA PRO A 19 19.33 -0.04 -6.56
C PRO A 19 18.94 -0.11 -8.03
N THR A 20 19.69 -0.86 -8.86
CA THR A 20 19.36 -1.04 -10.29
C THR A 20 18.12 -1.93 -10.53
N HIS A 21 17.68 -2.67 -9.51
CA HIS A 21 16.54 -3.60 -9.58
C HIS A 21 15.42 -3.23 -8.61
N GLN A 22 15.66 -2.32 -7.67
CA GLN A 22 14.68 -1.89 -6.68
C GLN A 22 13.78 -0.78 -7.24
N PRO A 23 12.47 -1.03 -7.41
CA PRO A 23 11.55 -0.04 -7.97
C PRO A 23 11.16 0.98 -6.90
N ILE A 24 11.60 2.23 -7.05
CA ILE A 24 11.22 3.34 -6.18
C ILE A 24 10.09 4.15 -6.84
N GLU A 25 10.34 4.70 -8.04
CA GLU A 25 9.39 5.57 -8.75
C GLU A 25 8.38 4.81 -9.62
N HIS A 26 8.53 3.50 -9.76
CA HIS A 26 7.78 2.69 -10.73
C HIS A 26 6.27 2.67 -10.43
N LEU A 27 5.86 2.56 -9.16
CA LEU A 27 4.45 2.61 -8.78
C LEU A 27 3.82 3.97 -9.14
N THR A 28 4.53 5.06 -8.86
CA THR A 28 4.08 6.40 -9.24
C THR A 28 3.96 6.54 -10.76
N THR A 29 4.92 6.03 -11.52
CA THR A 29 4.89 6.04 -13.00
C THR A 29 3.69 5.26 -13.54
N LEU A 30 3.44 4.06 -13.04
CA LEU A 30 2.31 3.24 -13.46
C LEU A 30 0.98 3.92 -13.14
N ARG A 31 0.80 4.43 -11.92
CA ARG A 31 -0.41 5.15 -11.50
C ARG A 31 -0.64 6.46 -12.26
N SER A 32 0.42 7.08 -12.77
CA SER A 32 0.34 8.29 -13.59
C SER A 32 0.04 7.98 -15.07
N THR A 33 0.09 6.72 -15.47
CA THR A 33 -0.17 6.30 -16.86
C THR A 33 -1.68 6.27 -17.11
N PRO A 34 -2.20 7.04 -18.10
CA PRO A 34 -3.63 7.07 -18.40
C PRO A 34 -4.22 5.69 -18.68
N ASN A 35 -5.36 5.39 -18.09
CA ASN A 35 -6.11 4.12 -18.21
C ASN A 35 -5.37 2.88 -17.71
N MET A 36 -4.23 3.01 -17.03
CA MET A 36 -3.56 1.92 -16.34
C MET A 36 -4.29 1.65 -15.02
N HIS A 37 -4.53 0.37 -14.70
CA HIS A 37 -4.99 -0.07 -13.40
C HIS A 37 -3.84 -0.76 -12.69
N THR A 38 -3.37 -0.20 -11.59
CA THR A 38 -2.20 -0.68 -10.87
C THR A 38 -2.63 -1.38 -9.59
N TRP A 39 -2.57 -2.71 -9.59
CA TRP A 39 -2.88 -3.55 -8.44
C TRP A 39 -1.60 -3.94 -7.71
N ARG A 40 -1.51 -3.62 -6.43
CA ARG A 40 -0.43 -4.04 -5.53
C ARG A 40 -1.00 -4.80 -4.34
N PRO A 41 -1.28 -6.10 -4.51
CA PRO A 41 -1.98 -6.91 -3.51
C PRO A 41 -1.08 -7.28 -2.33
N ALA A 42 -1.68 -7.36 -1.12
CA ALA A 42 -1.04 -7.72 0.14
C ALA A 42 -1.40 -9.13 0.62
N SER A 43 -2.30 -9.84 -0.06
CA SER A 43 -2.77 -11.16 0.35
C SER A 43 -3.17 -12.04 -0.84
N LEU A 44 -3.40 -13.33 -0.60
CA LEU A 44 -3.91 -14.25 -1.63
C LEU A 44 -5.26 -13.81 -2.19
N ILE A 45 -6.15 -13.31 -1.32
CA ILE A 45 -7.49 -12.85 -1.73
C ILE A 45 -7.36 -11.60 -2.59
N GLU A 46 -6.58 -10.62 -2.19
CA GLU A 46 -6.33 -9.42 -3.01
C GLU A 46 -5.68 -9.79 -4.35
N THR A 47 -4.76 -10.75 -4.37
CA THR A 47 -4.14 -11.25 -5.61
C THR A 47 -5.19 -11.88 -6.52
N ALA A 48 -6.08 -12.71 -5.99
CA ALA A 48 -7.16 -13.32 -6.76
C ALA A 48 -8.12 -12.27 -7.35
N VAL A 49 -8.45 -11.24 -6.57
CA VAL A 49 -9.25 -10.10 -7.03
C VAL A 49 -8.53 -9.30 -8.12
N ALA A 50 -7.23 -9.02 -7.93
CA ALA A 50 -6.42 -8.33 -8.94
C ALA A 50 -6.43 -9.08 -10.28
N TRP A 51 -6.26 -10.41 -10.27
CA TRP A 51 -6.38 -11.24 -11.46
C TRP A 51 -7.79 -11.22 -12.07
N LYS A 52 -8.85 -11.34 -11.25
CA LYS A 52 -10.23 -11.22 -11.71
C LYS A 52 -10.44 -9.88 -12.43
N LYS A 53 -10.01 -8.78 -11.81
CA LYS A 53 -10.13 -7.43 -12.37
C LYS A 53 -9.31 -7.28 -13.64
N ALA A 54 -8.08 -7.76 -13.69
CA ALA A 54 -7.23 -7.73 -14.88
C ALA A 54 -7.85 -8.49 -16.07
N LEU A 55 -8.43 -9.65 -15.82
CA LEU A 55 -9.08 -10.47 -16.84
C LEU A 55 -10.40 -9.86 -17.36
N THR A 56 -11.10 -9.12 -16.53
CA THR A 56 -12.40 -8.51 -16.87
C THR A 56 -12.31 -7.05 -17.32
N ASN A 57 -11.19 -6.37 -17.07
CA ASN A 57 -10.97 -5.00 -17.51
C ASN A 57 -11.02 -4.90 -19.05
N LYS A 58 -11.87 -4.01 -19.56
CA LYS A 58 -12.04 -3.78 -21.01
C LYS A 58 -11.46 -2.43 -21.47
N ASP A 59 -11.15 -1.56 -20.53
CA ASP A 59 -10.92 -0.13 -20.79
C ASP A 59 -9.43 0.22 -20.88
N GLY A 60 -8.54 -0.70 -20.48
CA GLY A 60 -7.11 -0.42 -20.55
C GLY A 60 -6.22 -1.59 -20.08
N PRO A 61 -4.93 -1.35 -19.97
CA PRO A 61 -3.99 -2.31 -19.41
C PRO A 61 -4.12 -2.39 -17.90
N THR A 62 -3.69 -3.52 -17.34
CA THR A 62 -3.62 -3.74 -15.89
C THR A 62 -2.23 -4.21 -15.51
N SER A 63 -1.62 -3.60 -14.53
CA SER A 63 -0.39 -4.07 -13.89
C SER A 63 -0.69 -4.70 -12.54
N ILE A 64 -0.12 -5.88 -12.29
CA ILE A 64 -0.17 -6.59 -11.02
C ILE A 64 1.25 -6.61 -10.45
N ILE A 65 1.44 -5.96 -9.32
CA ILE A 65 2.75 -5.74 -8.69
C ILE A 65 2.85 -6.63 -7.46
N LEU A 66 3.77 -7.58 -7.50
CA LEU A 66 3.90 -8.63 -6.49
C LEU A 66 5.21 -8.49 -5.71
N SER A 67 5.18 -8.81 -4.43
CA SER A 67 6.36 -8.85 -3.57
C SER A 67 7.30 -10.02 -3.94
N ARG A 68 8.59 -9.86 -3.60
CA ARG A 68 9.54 -10.97 -3.62
C ARG A 68 9.38 -11.88 -2.41
N GLN A 69 9.22 -11.27 -1.24
CA GLN A 69 9.07 -11.97 0.03
C GLN A 69 7.66 -12.56 0.20
N ASN A 70 7.56 -13.57 1.04
CA ASN A 70 6.28 -14.08 1.47
C ASN A 70 5.57 -13.04 2.35
N LEU A 71 4.27 -12.88 2.14
CA LEU A 71 3.40 -12.03 2.95
C LEU A 71 2.48 -12.90 3.80
N ASN A 72 2.10 -12.37 4.96
CA ASN A 72 1.10 -13.02 5.80
C ASN A 72 -0.29 -12.82 5.21
N ASN A 73 -1.16 -13.82 5.40
CA ASN A 73 -2.57 -13.64 5.12
C ASN A 73 -3.26 -13.05 6.35
N PHE A 74 -4.15 -12.13 6.10
CA PHE A 74 -5.05 -11.56 7.13
C PHE A 74 -6.51 -11.82 6.73
N PRO A 75 -7.43 -11.87 7.70
CA PRO A 75 -8.85 -12.12 7.41
C PRO A 75 -9.44 -11.02 6.53
N ILE A 76 -10.16 -11.42 5.50
CA ILE A 76 -10.98 -10.55 4.65
C ILE A 76 -12.38 -11.13 4.66
N GLU A 77 -13.30 -10.44 5.32
CA GLU A 77 -14.67 -10.94 5.50
C GLU A 77 -15.51 -10.84 4.23
N ASN A 78 -15.25 -9.82 3.44
CA ASN A 78 -16.04 -9.55 2.23
C ASN A 78 -15.13 -9.25 1.01
N ILE A 79 -15.02 -10.22 0.12
CA ILE A 79 -14.22 -10.10 -1.11
C ILE A 79 -14.70 -8.94 -2.00
N SER A 80 -16.00 -8.62 -1.99
CA SER A 80 -16.52 -7.53 -2.82
C SER A 80 -15.99 -6.15 -2.42
N GLU A 81 -15.53 -5.98 -1.18
CA GLU A 81 -14.89 -4.72 -0.75
C GLU A 81 -13.52 -4.55 -1.38
N VAL A 82 -12.75 -5.65 -1.54
CA VAL A 82 -11.45 -5.62 -2.23
C VAL A 82 -11.60 -5.15 -3.68
N GLU A 83 -12.69 -5.54 -4.35
CA GLU A 83 -12.98 -5.16 -5.74
C GLU A 83 -13.18 -3.65 -5.93
N ARG A 84 -13.46 -2.93 -4.85
CA ARG A 84 -13.60 -1.46 -4.81
C ARG A 84 -12.25 -0.73 -4.79
N GLY A 85 -11.13 -1.46 -4.72
CA GLY A 85 -9.78 -0.93 -4.75
C GLY A 85 -9.23 -0.47 -3.41
N GLY A 86 -10.03 -0.45 -2.35
CA GLY A 86 -9.61 -0.15 -0.99
C GLY A 86 -10.68 -0.55 0.02
N TYR A 87 -10.27 -0.89 1.24
CA TYR A 87 -11.19 -1.31 2.30
C TYR A 87 -10.54 -1.20 3.69
N PHE A 88 -11.37 -1.15 4.72
CA PHE A 88 -10.89 -1.19 6.10
C PHE A 88 -10.64 -2.64 6.54
N ILE A 89 -9.39 -2.95 6.87
CA ILE A 89 -9.02 -4.22 7.55
C ILE A 89 -9.47 -4.13 9.02
N LYS A 90 -9.31 -2.93 9.62
CA LYS A 90 -9.76 -2.63 10.97
C LYS A 90 -10.41 -1.25 10.98
N TYR A 91 -11.62 -1.18 11.51
CA TYR A 91 -12.35 0.07 11.66
C TYR A 91 -12.78 0.26 13.12
N SER A 92 -12.39 1.37 13.71
CA SER A 92 -12.78 1.81 15.04
C SER A 92 -13.47 3.16 14.92
N PRO A 93 -14.76 3.28 15.21
CA PRO A 93 -15.51 4.55 15.05
C PRO A 93 -14.92 5.71 15.85
N ASP A 94 -14.25 5.40 16.97
CA ASP A 94 -13.62 6.38 17.85
C ASP A 94 -12.21 6.81 17.40
N SER A 95 -11.69 6.21 16.32
CA SER A 95 -10.38 6.58 15.79
C SER A 95 -10.50 7.68 14.74
N THR A 96 -9.64 8.68 14.86
CA THR A 96 -9.47 9.75 13.88
C THR A 96 -8.19 9.58 13.04
N ILE A 97 -7.56 8.42 13.10
CA ILE A 97 -6.31 8.12 12.40
C ILE A 97 -6.52 6.94 11.46
N ASN A 98 -6.29 7.15 10.17
CA ASN A 98 -6.28 6.09 9.17
C ASN A 98 -4.84 5.80 8.76
N LEU A 99 -4.40 4.58 8.99
CA LEU A 99 -3.15 4.05 8.46
C LEU A 99 -3.45 3.30 7.16
N ILE A 100 -2.89 3.79 6.07
CA ILE A 100 -3.20 3.33 4.72
C ILE A 100 -1.94 2.69 4.14
N ALA A 101 -2.08 1.48 3.60
CA ALA A 101 -0.96 0.79 2.99
C ALA A 101 -1.38 -0.03 1.76
N THR A 102 -0.40 -0.47 0.99
CA THR A 102 -0.55 -1.38 -0.15
C THR A 102 0.51 -2.49 -0.07
N GLY A 103 0.25 -3.61 -0.70
CA GLY A 103 1.25 -4.68 -0.82
C GLY A 103 1.87 -5.08 0.52
N SER A 104 3.18 -5.27 0.53
CA SER A 104 3.92 -5.73 1.72
C SER A 104 3.83 -4.82 2.93
N GLU A 105 3.58 -3.54 2.75
CA GLU A 105 3.49 -2.59 3.86
C GLU A 105 2.21 -2.74 4.69
N VAL A 106 1.21 -3.47 4.20
CA VAL A 106 0.00 -3.80 4.99
C VAL A 106 0.37 -4.60 6.24
N ASP A 107 1.25 -5.62 6.12
CA ASP A 107 1.75 -6.36 7.28
C ASP A 107 2.49 -5.44 8.28
N THR A 108 3.35 -4.59 7.74
CA THR A 108 4.12 -3.63 8.55
C THR A 108 3.19 -2.69 9.32
N VAL A 109 2.13 -2.20 8.67
CA VAL A 109 1.15 -1.29 9.27
C VAL A 109 0.29 -2.00 10.31
N LEU A 110 -0.10 -3.26 10.08
CA LEU A 110 -0.83 -4.08 11.04
C LEU A 110 -0.04 -4.23 12.35
N ASP A 111 1.26 -4.49 12.26
CA ASP A 111 2.12 -4.62 13.44
C ASP A 111 2.46 -3.27 14.07
N ALA A 112 2.69 -2.21 13.27
CA ALA A 112 2.88 -0.86 13.79
C ALA A 112 1.64 -0.34 14.55
N ALA A 113 0.44 -0.67 14.07
CA ALA A 113 -0.81 -0.31 14.74
C ALA A 113 -0.94 -0.95 16.14
N LYS A 114 -0.49 -2.20 16.31
CA LYS A 114 -0.46 -2.87 17.64
C LYS A 114 0.44 -2.08 18.60
N ILE A 115 1.64 -1.67 18.16
CA ILE A 115 2.59 -0.88 18.96
C ILE A 115 1.97 0.47 19.36
N LEU A 116 1.27 1.13 18.42
CA LEU A 116 0.58 2.39 18.70
C LEU A 116 -0.56 2.21 19.70
N GLU A 117 -1.31 1.12 19.61
CA GLU A 117 -2.39 0.80 20.55
C GLU A 117 -1.91 0.52 21.98
N GLU A 118 -0.75 -0.14 22.12
CA GLU A 118 -0.10 -0.32 23.41
C GLU A 118 0.25 1.01 24.08
N SER A 119 0.50 2.05 23.28
CA SER A 119 0.73 3.43 23.75
C SER A 119 -0.55 4.28 23.86
N GLY A 120 -1.73 3.67 23.67
CA GLY A 120 -3.03 4.33 23.79
C GLY A 120 -3.53 5.03 22.51
N THR A 121 -2.83 4.89 21.39
CA THR A 121 -3.23 5.51 20.11
C THR A 121 -4.07 4.54 19.28
N LYS A 122 -5.37 4.80 19.18
CA LYS A 122 -6.28 3.99 18.34
C LYS A 122 -6.14 4.36 16.87
N THR A 123 -6.10 3.36 16.00
CA THR A 123 -5.98 3.56 14.56
C THR A 123 -6.98 2.72 13.77
N ASN A 124 -7.43 3.22 12.63
CA ASN A 124 -8.03 2.43 11.56
C ASN A 124 -6.92 1.91 10.65
N ILE A 125 -7.12 0.75 10.05
CA ILE A 125 -6.17 0.16 9.11
C ILE A 125 -6.88 -0.06 7.78
N VAL A 126 -6.31 0.46 6.71
CA VAL A 126 -6.88 0.44 5.37
C VAL A 126 -5.87 -0.20 4.41
N SER A 127 -6.30 -1.21 3.67
CA SER A 127 -5.58 -1.67 2.49
C SER A 127 -6.13 -0.99 1.25
N VAL A 128 -5.24 -0.51 0.38
CA VAL A 128 -5.60 0.08 -0.92
C VAL A 128 -4.87 -0.66 -2.04
N PRO A 129 -5.29 -1.88 -2.38
CA PRO A 129 -4.63 -2.66 -3.43
C PRO A 129 -4.70 -2.03 -4.82
N CYS A 130 -5.65 -1.14 -5.10
CA CYS A 130 -5.74 -0.42 -6.37
C CYS A 130 -6.35 0.97 -6.18
N LEU A 131 -5.51 1.99 -6.27
CA LEU A 131 -5.92 3.38 -6.06
C LEU A 131 -6.89 3.88 -7.13
N GLU A 132 -6.69 3.49 -8.38
CA GLU A 132 -7.54 3.88 -9.51
C GLU A 132 -8.97 3.30 -9.41
N GLU A 133 -9.14 2.12 -8.81
CA GLU A 133 -10.47 1.57 -8.54
C GLU A 133 -11.12 2.29 -7.35
N LEU A 134 -10.35 2.57 -6.30
CA LEU A 134 -10.85 3.31 -5.14
C LEU A 134 -11.32 4.73 -5.53
N GLU A 135 -10.59 5.42 -6.41
CA GLU A 135 -10.97 6.75 -6.89
C GLU A 135 -12.34 6.76 -7.62
N LYS A 136 -12.75 5.65 -8.21
CA LYS A 136 -14.08 5.52 -8.85
C LYS A 136 -15.20 5.37 -7.83
N ASP A 137 -14.91 4.84 -6.66
CA ASP A 137 -15.87 4.68 -5.56
C ASP A 137 -15.83 5.89 -4.62
N GLN A 138 -16.42 6.99 -5.04
CA GLN A 138 -16.38 8.25 -4.31
C GLN A 138 -16.88 8.18 -2.86
N PRO A 139 -17.95 7.45 -2.51
CA PRO A 139 -18.37 7.31 -1.11
C PRO A 139 -17.31 6.62 -0.24
N LEU A 140 -16.67 5.56 -0.73
CA LEU A 140 -15.62 4.86 -0.01
C LEU A 140 -14.34 5.71 0.05
N TYR A 141 -13.97 6.34 -1.05
CA TYR A 141 -12.83 7.25 -1.12
C TYR A 141 -12.94 8.36 -0.06
N GLN A 142 -14.09 9.04 0.01
CA GLN A 142 -14.32 10.11 0.98
C GLN A 142 -14.35 9.59 2.43
N LYS A 143 -14.76 8.34 2.65
CA LYS A 143 -14.70 7.70 3.97
C LYS A 143 -13.25 7.43 4.39
N ILE A 144 -12.41 6.96 3.47
CA ILE A 144 -10.99 6.66 3.74
C ILE A 144 -10.18 7.95 3.86
N PHE A 145 -10.30 8.88 2.91
CA PHE A 145 -9.58 10.15 2.88
C PHE A 145 -10.43 11.30 3.44
N SER A 146 -11.11 11.06 4.56
CA SER A 146 -11.91 12.07 5.22
C SER A 146 -11.06 13.24 5.74
N GLN A 147 -11.57 14.45 5.61
CA GLN A 147 -10.94 15.65 6.21
C GLN A 147 -10.98 15.65 7.74
N ASN A 148 -11.86 14.84 8.33
CA ASN A 148 -11.98 14.69 9.78
C ASN A 148 -11.03 13.63 10.37
N THR A 149 -10.19 13.04 9.54
CA THR A 149 -9.22 12.01 9.95
C THR A 149 -7.81 12.40 9.51
N THR A 150 -6.83 12.03 10.32
CA THR A 150 -5.42 12.08 9.92
C THR A 150 -5.13 10.84 9.08
N ASN A 151 -4.89 11.04 7.78
CA ASN A 151 -4.62 9.97 6.84
C ASN A 151 -3.11 9.84 6.63
N ILE A 152 -2.52 8.73 7.05
CA ILE A 152 -1.09 8.47 6.92
C ILE A 152 -0.90 7.26 6.00
N VAL A 153 -0.22 7.48 4.88
CA VAL A 153 0.12 6.42 3.93
C VAL A 153 1.51 5.87 4.22
N VAL A 154 1.64 4.55 4.15
CA VAL A 154 2.91 3.83 4.27
C VAL A 154 3.08 2.96 3.03
N GLU A 155 4.03 3.33 2.18
CA GLU A 155 4.33 2.58 0.96
C GLU A 155 5.82 2.69 0.63
N CYS A 156 6.48 1.55 0.47
CA CYS A 156 7.91 1.44 0.17
C CYS A 156 8.20 1.80 -1.30
N SER A 157 7.82 3.01 -1.68
CA SER A 157 7.98 3.58 -3.02
C SER A 157 8.00 5.11 -2.95
N HIS A 158 8.17 5.76 -4.12
CA HIS A 158 8.15 7.22 -4.20
C HIS A 158 6.77 7.79 -3.86
N PRO A 159 6.66 8.77 -2.95
CA PRO A 159 5.38 9.20 -2.35
C PRO A 159 4.46 10.00 -3.28
N ASN A 160 4.93 10.46 -4.45
CA ASN A 160 4.20 11.41 -5.30
C ASN A 160 2.78 11.00 -5.69
N SER A 161 2.52 9.70 -5.88
CA SER A 161 1.17 9.23 -6.22
C SER A 161 0.16 9.44 -5.09
N TRP A 162 0.63 9.66 -3.86
CA TRP A 162 -0.21 9.83 -2.68
C TRP A 162 -0.45 11.27 -2.27
N TYR A 163 0.41 12.22 -2.68
CA TYR A 163 0.26 13.63 -2.29
C TYR A 163 -1.02 14.32 -2.80
N LYS A 164 -1.69 13.72 -3.78
CA LYS A 164 -3.04 14.13 -4.21
C LYS A 164 -4.10 13.83 -3.14
N HIS A 165 -3.84 12.88 -2.23
CA HIS A 165 -4.80 12.31 -1.29
C HIS A 165 -4.51 12.71 0.17
N THR A 166 -3.24 12.83 0.52
CA THR A 166 -2.77 13.26 1.85
C THR A 166 -1.35 13.83 1.77
N ASP A 167 -1.03 14.72 2.68
CA ASP A 167 0.32 15.27 2.86
C ASP A 167 1.23 14.39 3.75
N LYS A 168 0.66 13.38 4.42
CA LYS A 168 1.36 12.51 5.36
C LYS A 168 1.68 11.15 4.71
N VAL A 169 2.85 11.05 4.09
CA VAL A 169 3.30 9.84 3.40
C VAL A 169 4.66 9.39 3.93
N ILE A 170 4.74 8.15 4.37
CA ILE A 170 5.99 7.45 4.68
C ILE A 170 6.39 6.67 3.44
N GLY A 171 7.30 7.21 2.66
CA GLY A 171 7.80 6.68 1.39
C GLY A 171 9.31 6.70 1.30
N ILE A 172 9.85 6.43 0.11
CA ILE A 172 11.27 6.53 -0.25
C ILE A 172 11.37 7.48 -1.44
N ASP A 173 12.20 8.50 -1.32
CA ASP A 173 12.44 9.53 -2.35
C ASP A 173 13.89 9.54 -2.87
N THR A 174 14.66 8.52 -2.51
CA THR A 174 16.05 8.30 -2.94
C THR A 174 16.15 6.99 -3.70
N PHE A 175 17.31 6.73 -4.31
CA PHE A 175 17.61 5.38 -4.84
C PHE A 175 17.60 4.33 -3.73
N GLY A 176 17.37 3.07 -4.12
CA GLY A 176 17.60 1.93 -3.25
C GLY A 176 19.08 1.74 -2.91
N GLU A 177 19.37 0.72 -2.12
CA GLU A 177 20.71 0.40 -1.63
C GLU A 177 20.99 -1.10 -1.78
N SER A 178 22.26 -1.49 -1.82
CA SER A 178 22.65 -2.90 -1.83
C SER A 178 22.74 -3.45 -0.42
N GLY A 179 22.03 -4.54 -0.15
CA GLY A 179 22.02 -5.17 1.16
C GLY A 179 20.97 -6.29 1.23
N LYS A 180 20.86 -6.95 2.37
CA LYS A 180 19.78 -7.92 2.58
C LYS A 180 18.44 -7.20 2.70
N GLY A 181 17.37 -7.77 2.15
CA GLY A 181 16.06 -7.13 2.13
C GLY A 181 15.59 -6.65 3.51
N ASN A 182 15.74 -7.46 4.57
CA ASN A 182 15.37 -7.05 5.93
C ASN A 182 16.22 -5.89 6.46
N ASP A 183 17.52 -5.87 6.16
CA ASP A 183 18.42 -4.79 6.58
C ASP A 183 18.05 -3.48 5.86
N LEU A 184 17.63 -3.59 4.59
CA LEU A 184 17.16 -2.45 3.80
C LEU A 184 15.81 -1.93 4.31
N MET A 185 14.86 -2.80 4.64
CA MET A 185 13.59 -2.39 5.27
C MET A 185 13.84 -1.66 6.59
N GLU A 186 14.82 -2.14 7.39
CA GLU A 186 15.26 -1.43 8.60
C GLU A 186 15.93 -0.09 8.27
N HIS A 187 16.85 -0.07 7.30
CA HIS A 187 17.58 1.15 6.89
C HIS A 187 16.62 2.26 6.45
N PHE A 188 15.71 1.95 5.54
CA PHE A 188 14.71 2.92 5.03
C PHE A 188 13.58 3.21 6.02
N GLY A 189 13.51 2.47 7.13
CA GLY A 189 12.56 2.73 8.21
C GLY A 189 11.17 2.16 7.96
N PHE A 190 11.09 1.01 7.32
CA PHE A 190 9.85 0.25 7.06
C PHE A 190 9.68 -0.97 7.98
N THR A 191 10.39 -1.04 9.10
CA THR A 191 10.08 -1.99 10.17
C THR A 191 8.94 -1.47 11.04
N PRO A 192 8.12 -2.34 11.66
CA PRO A 192 6.97 -1.93 12.46
C PRO A 192 7.29 -0.87 13.52
N ASN A 193 8.40 -1.04 14.24
CA ASN A 193 8.84 -0.09 15.27
C ASN A 193 9.18 1.29 14.68
N LYS A 194 9.89 1.33 13.54
CA LYS A 194 10.25 2.60 12.89
C LYS A 194 9.03 3.27 12.27
N VAL A 195 8.14 2.51 11.67
CA VAL A 195 6.88 3.03 11.13
C VAL A 195 6.01 3.60 12.25
N ALA A 196 5.82 2.87 13.36
CA ALA A 196 5.08 3.38 14.53
C ALA A 196 5.68 4.68 15.06
N LYS A 197 7.01 4.76 15.17
CA LYS A 197 7.71 5.98 15.58
C LYS A 197 7.49 7.14 14.61
N LYS A 198 7.61 6.91 13.30
CA LYS A 198 7.35 7.94 12.28
C LYS A 198 5.89 8.42 12.34
N ILE A 199 4.93 7.48 12.48
CA ILE A 199 3.50 7.82 12.65
C ILE A 199 3.31 8.72 13.87
N SER A 200 3.88 8.38 15.03
CA SER A 200 3.78 9.20 16.25
C SER A 200 4.35 10.61 16.08
N GLN A 201 5.30 10.82 15.17
CA GLN A 201 5.87 12.13 14.86
C GLN A 201 5.00 12.95 13.90
N LEU A 202 4.13 12.30 13.14
CA LEU A 202 3.20 12.93 12.20
C LEU A 202 1.85 13.30 12.82
N LEU A 203 1.55 12.79 14.02
CA LEU A 203 0.35 13.10 14.80
C LEU A 203 0.52 14.38 15.64
#